data_34ef85197f84b0e1c24280138eda5fb9
#
_entry.id   34ef85197f84b0e1c24280138eda5fb9
#
_cell.length_a   1.000
_cell.length_b   1.000
_cell.length_c   1.000
_cell.angle_alpha   90.00
_cell.angle_beta   90.00
_cell.angle_gamma   90.00
#
_symmetry.space_group_name_H-M   'P 1'
#
loop_
_entity.id
_entity.type
_entity.pdbx_description
1 polymer ?
#
loop_
_entity_poly.entity_id
_entity_poly.type
_entity_poly.pdbx_seq_one_letter_code
_entity_poly.pdbx_strand_id
1 'polypeptide(L)'
;MDNQLLSMLGRALHDLERHAPGLDDLLVPSRGGGGSAGRGGSRRGSKPPVSISMLDVKLETQGVLDRWVAQVLHAHPGLSGSGVGSISRAAAWLNAHLSVIADAQWGSMCADEVIATASLVVDLVAPPASDTDPEPISSGTVRQVVGWAGVLGRSVTRRSVYRWVERGEIPARLDVNQRVIVWLEDVLAKCDELRFSQLSQQ
;
A
#
# COMPACT_ATOMS: atom_id res chain seq x y z
N MET A 1 11.12 -15.21 -26.27
CA MET A 1 11.33 -13.97 -25.48
C MET A 1 12.71 -13.99 -24.84
N ASP A 2 13.35 -12.84 -24.65
CA ASP A 2 14.67 -12.73 -24.03
C ASP A 2 14.56 -12.95 -22.48
N ASN A 3 15.61 -13.50 -21.87
CA ASN A 3 15.66 -13.86 -20.44
C ASN A 3 15.52 -12.63 -19.52
N GLN A 4 15.98 -11.46 -19.97
CA GLN A 4 15.86 -10.23 -19.19
C GLN A 4 14.39 -9.79 -19.13
N LEU A 5 13.70 -9.76 -20.27
CA LEU A 5 12.29 -9.41 -20.35
C LEU A 5 11.42 -10.41 -19.56
N LEU A 6 11.75 -11.71 -19.64
CA LEU A 6 11.07 -12.73 -18.84
C LEU A 6 11.22 -12.50 -17.33
N SER A 7 12.42 -12.14 -16.89
CA SER A 7 12.69 -11.81 -15.48
C SER A 7 11.93 -10.54 -15.04
N MET A 8 11.83 -9.53 -15.92
CA MET A 8 11.05 -8.32 -15.65
C MET A 8 9.56 -8.63 -15.56
N LEU A 9 9.02 -9.46 -16.46
CA LEU A 9 7.63 -9.90 -16.43
C LEU A 9 7.33 -10.65 -15.11
N GLY A 10 8.19 -11.58 -14.70
CA GLY A 10 8.00 -12.32 -13.45
C GLY A 10 7.96 -11.40 -12.22
N ARG A 11 8.83 -10.38 -12.18
CA ARG A 11 8.80 -9.36 -11.12
C ARG A 11 7.53 -8.53 -11.17
N ALA A 12 7.13 -8.05 -12.34
CA ALA A 12 5.91 -7.27 -12.52
C ALA A 12 4.64 -8.02 -12.07
N LEU A 13 4.55 -9.31 -12.39
CA LEU A 13 3.46 -10.17 -11.94
C LEU A 13 3.46 -10.38 -10.43
N HIS A 14 4.63 -10.54 -9.81
CA HIS A 14 4.77 -10.62 -8.36
C HIS A 14 4.37 -9.30 -7.68
N ASP A 15 4.76 -8.17 -8.26
CA ASP A 15 4.39 -6.86 -7.76
C ASP A 15 2.86 -6.63 -7.83
N LEU A 16 2.21 -7.04 -8.92
CA LEU A 16 0.75 -7.01 -9.03
C LEU A 16 0.08 -7.92 -7.98
N GLU A 17 0.58 -9.13 -7.79
CA GLU A 17 0.06 -10.02 -6.75
C GLU A 17 0.11 -9.37 -5.36
N ARG A 18 1.22 -8.70 -5.05
CA ARG A 18 1.47 -8.09 -3.74
C ARG A 18 0.71 -6.79 -3.53
N HIS A 19 0.68 -5.91 -4.54
CA HIS A 19 0.18 -4.54 -4.40
C HIS A 19 -1.27 -4.34 -4.82
N ALA A 20 -1.85 -5.22 -5.64
CA ALA A 20 -3.24 -5.09 -6.08
C ALA A 20 -4.27 -4.96 -4.95
N PRO A 21 -4.14 -5.64 -3.79
CA PRO A 21 -5.06 -5.42 -2.68
C PRO A 21 -5.08 -3.97 -2.16
N GLY A 22 -3.97 -3.25 -2.26
CA GLY A 22 -3.89 -1.82 -1.88
C GLY A 22 -4.76 -0.91 -2.74
N LEU A 23 -5.10 -1.30 -3.97
CA LEU A 23 -6.08 -0.56 -4.78
C LEU A 23 -7.46 -0.53 -4.12
N ASP A 24 -7.84 -1.57 -3.39
CA ASP A 24 -9.12 -1.61 -2.67
C ASP A 24 -9.15 -0.60 -1.52
N ASP A 25 -8.02 -0.40 -0.84
CA ASP A 25 -7.89 0.62 0.20
C ASP A 25 -8.01 2.04 -0.37
N LEU A 26 -7.50 2.25 -1.59
CA LEU A 26 -7.61 3.54 -2.30
C LEU A 26 -9.01 3.81 -2.87
N LEU A 27 -9.83 2.79 -3.05
CA LEU A 27 -11.23 2.96 -3.46
C LEU A 27 -12.09 3.58 -2.36
N VAL A 28 -11.75 3.34 -1.09
CA VAL A 28 -12.47 3.93 0.03
C VAL A 28 -12.02 5.38 0.18
N PRO A 29 -12.92 6.38 -0.01
CA PRO A 29 -12.55 7.77 0.18
C PRO A 29 -11.98 7.95 1.58
N SER A 30 -10.75 8.41 1.71
CA SER A 30 -10.15 8.75 3.00
C SER A 30 -11.15 9.64 3.74
N ARG A 31 -11.70 9.17 4.85
CA ARG A 31 -12.40 10.01 5.79
C ARG A 31 -11.38 11.01 6.28
N GLY A 32 -11.33 12.17 5.61
CA GLY A 32 -10.34 13.20 5.88
C GLY A 32 -10.30 13.46 7.38
N GLY A 33 -9.23 13.05 8.01
CA GLY A 33 -8.81 13.45 9.33
C GLY A 33 -8.42 14.93 9.31
N GLY A 34 -9.33 15.79 8.89
CA GLY A 34 -9.20 17.24 8.88
C GLY A 34 -10.03 17.83 9.99
N GLY A 35 -9.58 17.66 11.20
CA GLY A 35 -10.01 18.53 12.32
C GLY A 35 -9.48 19.94 12.11
N SER A 36 -10.08 20.72 11.20
CA SER A 36 -10.02 22.16 11.22
C SER A 36 -11.42 22.67 11.58
N ALA A 37 -11.61 23.00 12.83
CA ALA A 37 -12.72 23.79 13.30
C ALA A 37 -12.62 25.23 12.73
N GLY A 38 -12.96 25.37 11.45
CA GLY A 38 -13.13 26.65 10.77
C GLY A 38 -14.61 26.85 10.47
N ARG A 39 -15.24 27.80 11.16
CA ARG A 39 -16.58 28.32 10.86
C ARG A 39 -16.66 28.76 9.40
N GLY A 40 -17.41 28.03 8.60
CA GLY A 40 -17.72 28.39 7.22
C GLY A 40 -18.62 27.32 6.63
N GLY A 41 -19.96 27.56 6.66
CA GLY A 41 -20.96 26.66 6.11
C GLY A 41 -20.88 26.57 4.59
N SER A 42 -19.99 25.76 4.07
CA SER A 42 -20.06 25.30 2.69
C SER A 42 -20.94 24.06 2.65
N ARG A 43 -22.02 24.12 1.86
CA ARG A 43 -22.87 22.97 1.52
C ARG A 43 -21.93 21.85 1.01
N ARG A 44 -21.68 20.87 1.86
CA ARG A 44 -20.95 19.65 1.47
C ARG A 44 -21.80 18.92 0.45
N GLY A 45 -21.45 19.05 -0.84
CA GLY A 45 -21.95 18.13 -1.86
C GLY A 45 -21.68 16.70 -1.41
N SER A 46 -22.61 15.80 -1.67
CA SER A 46 -22.44 14.38 -1.41
C SER A 46 -21.16 13.90 -2.13
N LYS A 47 -20.15 13.50 -1.37
CA LYS A 47 -18.95 12.89 -1.95
C LYS A 47 -19.35 11.52 -2.48
N PRO A 48 -18.95 11.14 -3.70
CA PRO A 48 -19.21 9.80 -4.19
C PRO A 48 -18.58 8.78 -3.22
N PRO A 49 -19.26 7.64 -2.98
CA PRO A 49 -18.80 6.63 -2.01
C PRO A 49 -17.51 5.91 -2.45
N VAL A 50 -17.10 6.07 -3.70
CA VAL A 50 -15.92 5.43 -4.30
C VAL A 50 -15.15 6.44 -5.13
N SER A 51 -13.82 6.32 -5.17
CA SER A 51 -12.99 7.07 -6.10
C SER A 51 -13.12 6.46 -7.50
N ILE A 52 -13.83 7.14 -8.40
CA ILE A 52 -14.12 6.66 -9.76
C ILE A 52 -12.82 6.37 -10.52
N SER A 53 -11.83 7.28 -10.45
CA SER A 53 -10.55 7.09 -11.13
C SER A 53 -9.78 5.85 -10.64
N MET A 54 -9.83 5.54 -9.35
CA MET A 54 -9.21 4.32 -8.81
C MET A 54 -9.95 3.05 -9.23
N LEU A 55 -11.28 3.14 -9.34
CA LEU A 55 -12.08 2.03 -9.85
C LEU A 55 -11.73 1.74 -11.32
N ASP A 56 -11.59 2.78 -12.15
CA ASP A 56 -11.21 2.64 -13.55
C ASP A 56 -9.84 1.95 -13.68
N VAL A 57 -8.83 2.39 -12.91
CA VAL A 57 -7.51 1.73 -12.89
C VAL A 57 -7.62 0.27 -12.50
N LYS A 58 -8.41 -0.06 -11.47
CA LYS A 58 -8.60 -1.44 -11.04
C LYS A 58 -9.25 -2.29 -12.13
N LEU A 59 -10.30 -1.79 -12.77
CA LEU A 59 -11.00 -2.51 -13.84
C LEU A 59 -10.12 -2.68 -15.09
N GLU A 60 -9.35 -1.66 -15.45
CA GLU A 60 -8.40 -1.72 -16.56
C GLU A 60 -7.30 -2.75 -16.30
N THR A 61 -6.69 -2.71 -15.10
CA THR A 61 -5.69 -3.70 -14.68
C THR A 61 -6.24 -5.12 -14.72
N GLN A 62 -7.45 -5.35 -14.18
CA GLN A 62 -8.11 -6.65 -14.26
C GLN A 62 -8.33 -7.07 -15.71
N GLY A 63 -8.83 -6.16 -16.56
CA GLY A 63 -9.09 -6.44 -17.96
C GLY A 63 -7.84 -6.82 -18.76
N VAL A 64 -6.70 -6.18 -18.47
CA VAL A 64 -5.40 -6.54 -19.07
C VAL A 64 -5.03 -7.98 -18.71
N LEU A 65 -5.05 -8.32 -17.42
CA LEU A 65 -4.67 -9.66 -16.97
C LEU A 65 -5.63 -10.74 -17.48
N ASP A 66 -6.94 -10.50 -17.41
CA ASP A 66 -7.96 -11.46 -17.90
C ASP A 66 -7.78 -11.73 -19.39
N ARG A 67 -7.46 -10.72 -20.19
CA ARG A 67 -7.18 -10.88 -21.62
C ARG A 67 -5.96 -11.79 -21.83
N TRP A 68 -4.88 -11.59 -21.09
CA TRP A 68 -3.68 -12.43 -21.22
C TRP A 68 -3.89 -13.84 -20.69
N VAL A 69 -4.65 -14.02 -19.61
CA VAL A 69 -5.08 -15.35 -19.15
C VAL A 69 -5.88 -16.06 -20.25
N ALA A 70 -6.84 -15.38 -20.86
CA ALA A 70 -7.64 -15.94 -21.95
C ALA A 70 -6.78 -16.31 -23.18
N GLN A 71 -5.77 -15.49 -23.50
CA GLN A 71 -4.84 -15.74 -24.60
C GLN A 71 -3.98 -17.00 -24.35
N VAL A 72 -3.46 -17.19 -23.13
CA VAL A 72 -2.72 -18.38 -22.73
C VAL A 72 -3.62 -19.62 -22.82
N LEU A 73 -4.83 -19.55 -22.30
CA LEU A 73 -5.81 -20.66 -22.33
C LEU A 73 -6.21 -21.02 -23.76
N HIS A 74 -6.36 -20.03 -24.64
CA HIS A 74 -6.65 -20.25 -26.05
C HIS A 74 -5.50 -20.98 -26.75
N ALA A 75 -4.26 -20.59 -26.46
CA ALA A 75 -3.06 -21.23 -27.02
C ALA A 75 -2.82 -22.64 -26.45
N HIS A 76 -3.25 -22.89 -25.20
CA HIS A 76 -3.04 -24.13 -24.48
C HIS A 76 -4.32 -24.63 -23.80
N PRO A 77 -5.28 -25.23 -24.56
CA PRO A 77 -6.59 -25.63 -24.05
C PRO A 77 -6.55 -26.66 -22.91
N GLY A 78 -5.40 -27.31 -22.68
CA GLY A 78 -5.20 -28.25 -21.57
C GLY A 78 -4.97 -27.61 -20.21
N LEU A 79 -4.75 -26.30 -20.17
CA LEU A 79 -4.57 -25.56 -18.91
C LEU A 79 -5.93 -25.21 -18.29
N SER A 80 -5.98 -25.20 -16.95
CA SER A 80 -7.17 -24.76 -16.22
C SER A 80 -7.02 -23.31 -15.79
N GLY A 81 -7.99 -22.47 -16.14
CA GLY A 81 -8.11 -21.07 -15.71
C GLY A 81 -9.08 -20.86 -14.54
N SER A 82 -9.52 -21.93 -13.87
CA SER A 82 -10.48 -21.82 -12.78
C SER A 82 -9.90 -21.04 -11.59
N GLY A 83 -10.66 -20.06 -11.11
CA GLY A 83 -10.29 -19.26 -9.92
C GLY A 83 -9.60 -17.94 -10.20
N VAL A 84 -9.44 -17.55 -11.45
CA VAL A 84 -8.91 -16.24 -11.86
C VAL A 84 -10.06 -15.22 -11.78
N GLY A 85 -10.27 -14.65 -10.60
CA GLY A 85 -11.36 -13.67 -10.39
C GLY A 85 -10.89 -12.38 -9.73
N SER A 86 -9.56 -12.23 -9.56
CA SER A 86 -8.96 -11.02 -9.01
C SER A 86 -7.61 -10.77 -9.65
N ILE A 87 -7.15 -9.52 -9.61
CA ILE A 87 -5.84 -9.10 -10.13
C ILE A 87 -4.73 -9.99 -9.56
N SER A 88 -4.68 -10.18 -8.23
CA SER A 88 -3.66 -11.00 -7.57
C SER A 88 -3.66 -12.46 -8.04
N ARG A 89 -4.85 -13.06 -8.20
CA ARG A 89 -4.95 -14.44 -8.69
C ARG A 89 -4.58 -14.57 -10.16
N ALA A 90 -4.99 -13.61 -10.99
CA ALA A 90 -4.63 -13.56 -12.39
C ALA A 90 -3.11 -13.41 -12.56
N ALA A 91 -2.48 -12.53 -11.79
CA ALA A 91 -1.05 -12.32 -11.78
C ALA A 91 -0.29 -13.59 -11.32
N ALA A 92 -0.70 -14.21 -10.22
CA ALA A 92 -0.12 -15.47 -9.75
C ALA A 92 -0.26 -16.60 -10.78
N TRP A 93 -1.43 -16.70 -11.43
CA TRP A 93 -1.67 -17.70 -12.46
C TRP A 93 -0.76 -17.48 -13.69
N LEU A 94 -0.64 -16.25 -14.19
CA LEU A 94 0.28 -15.91 -15.29
C LEU A 94 1.74 -16.18 -14.91
N ASN A 95 2.12 -15.86 -13.67
CA ASN A 95 3.46 -16.13 -13.16
C ASN A 95 3.79 -17.63 -13.13
N ALA A 96 2.83 -18.48 -12.78
CA ALA A 96 2.99 -19.93 -12.84
C ALA A 96 3.14 -20.47 -14.28
N HIS A 97 2.73 -19.68 -15.29
CA HIS A 97 2.77 -20.08 -16.71
C HIS A 97 3.77 -19.26 -17.55
N LEU A 98 4.79 -18.68 -16.92
CA LEU A 98 5.80 -17.83 -17.60
C LEU A 98 6.51 -18.54 -18.75
N SER A 99 6.80 -19.84 -18.64
CA SER A 99 7.42 -20.61 -19.71
C SER A 99 6.56 -20.65 -20.97
N VAL A 100 5.25 -20.81 -20.80
CA VAL A 100 4.29 -20.82 -21.91
C VAL A 100 4.28 -19.45 -22.61
N ILE A 101 4.29 -18.36 -21.82
CA ILE A 101 4.33 -17.00 -22.35
C ILE A 101 5.65 -16.73 -23.06
N ALA A 102 6.78 -17.24 -22.51
CA ALA A 102 8.11 -17.04 -23.08
C ALA A 102 8.25 -17.62 -24.49
N ASP A 103 7.61 -18.77 -24.74
CA ASP A 103 7.66 -19.48 -26.02
C ASP A 103 6.65 -18.95 -27.05
N ALA A 104 5.69 -18.14 -26.62
CA ALA A 104 4.66 -17.59 -27.48
C ALA A 104 5.15 -16.42 -28.34
N GLN A 105 4.67 -16.32 -29.59
CA GLN A 105 5.00 -15.20 -30.47
C GLN A 105 4.54 -13.84 -29.93
N TRP A 106 3.48 -13.80 -29.14
CA TRP A 106 2.93 -12.63 -28.47
C TRP A 106 3.54 -12.38 -27.08
N GLY A 107 4.48 -13.21 -26.62
CA GLY A 107 5.02 -13.14 -25.28
C GLY A 107 5.68 -11.81 -24.92
N SER A 108 6.39 -11.17 -25.86
CA SER A 108 6.98 -9.84 -25.63
C SER A 108 5.90 -8.76 -25.44
N MET A 109 4.85 -8.80 -26.26
CA MET A 109 3.75 -7.84 -26.13
C MET A 109 3.01 -8.00 -24.80
N CYS A 110 2.80 -9.24 -24.34
CA CYS A 110 2.28 -9.53 -23.01
C CYS A 110 3.18 -8.93 -21.92
N ALA A 111 4.49 -9.14 -22.01
CA ALA A 111 5.45 -8.64 -21.05
C ALA A 111 5.41 -7.10 -20.96
N ASP A 112 5.49 -6.41 -22.10
CA ASP A 112 5.49 -4.94 -22.15
C ASP A 112 4.22 -4.36 -21.49
N GLU A 113 3.06 -4.91 -21.82
CA GLU A 113 1.79 -4.42 -21.30
C GLU A 113 1.63 -4.72 -19.80
N VAL A 114 2.00 -5.91 -19.33
CA VAL A 114 1.92 -6.28 -17.91
C VAL A 114 2.92 -5.48 -17.08
N ILE A 115 4.13 -5.25 -17.58
CA ILE A 115 5.15 -4.43 -16.89
C ILE A 115 4.67 -3.00 -16.74
N ALA A 116 4.11 -2.39 -17.80
CA ALA A 116 3.56 -1.05 -17.74
C ALA A 116 2.40 -0.95 -16.74
N THR A 117 1.50 -1.92 -16.77
CA THR A 117 0.36 -1.99 -15.83
C THR A 117 0.81 -2.16 -14.38
N ALA A 118 1.81 -3.02 -14.13
CA ALA A 118 2.37 -3.23 -12.80
C ALA A 118 3.04 -1.95 -12.26
N SER A 119 3.81 -1.26 -13.08
CA SER A 119 4.44 0.01 -12.70
C SER A 119 3.39 1.04 -12.28
N LEU A 120 2.31 1.19 -13.04
CA LEU A 120 1.22 2.09 -12.69
C LEU A 120 0.59 1.74 -11.33
N VAL A 121 0.31 0.45 -11.08
CA VAL A 121 -0.28 0.00 -9.81
C VAL A 121 0.67 0.24 -8.64
N VAL A 122 1.96 -0.06 -8.81
CA VAL A 122 2.97 0.17 -7.77
C VAL A 122 3.12 1.66 -7.46
N ASP A 123 3.19 2.52 -8.46
CA ASP A 123 3.31 3.98 -8.29
C ASP A 123 2.10 4.58 -7.55
N LEU A 124 0.91 3.99 -7.72
CA LEU A 124 -0.31 4.43 -7.04
C LEU A 124 -0.42 3.92 -5.60
N VAL A 125 -0.05 2.66 -5.36
CA VAL A 125 -0.24 2.00 -4.05
C VAL A 125 0.97 2.20 -3.13
N ALA A 126 2.16 2.18 -3.68
CA ALA A 126 3.43 2.31 -2.96
C ALA A 126 4.37 3.26 -3.73
N PRO A 127 4.01 4.55 -3.86
CA PRO A 127 4.83 5.51 -4.59
C PRO A 127 6.25 5.51 -4.02
N PRO A 128 7.27 5.64 -4.88
CA PRO A 128 8.64 5.76 -4.42
C PRO A 128 8.76 6.98 -3.50
N ALA A 129 9.58 6.86 -2.46
CA ALA A 129 9.88 8.00 -1.59
C ALA A 129 10.40 9.16 -2.45
N SER A 130 9.78 10.33 -2.29
CA SER A 130 10.22 11.55 -2.97
C SER A 130 11.34 12.19 -2.16
N ASP A 131 12.34 12.78 -2.84
CA ASP A 131 13.38 13.59 -2.19
C ASP A 131 12.80 14.79 -1.40
N THR A 132 11.52 15.12 -1.68
CA THR A 132 10.76 16.15 -0.96
C THR A 132 9.96 15.61 0.21
N ASP A 133 9.90 14.29 0.40
CA ASP A 133 9.21 13.71 1.54
C ASP A 133 9.96 14.10 2.82
N PRO A 134 9.24 14.63 3.81
CA PRO A 134 9.90 15.05 5.04
C PRO A 134 10.50 13.82 5.73
N GLU A 135 11.78 13.92 6.08
CA GLU A 135 12.43 12.86 6.87
C GLU A 135 11.78 12.72 8.25
N PRO A 136 11.59 11.49 8.73
CA PRO A 136 11.08 11.26 10.06
C PRO A 136 11.98 11.93 11.11
N ILE A 137 11.38 12.70 12.00
CA ILE A 137 12.11 13.33 13.11
C ILE A 137 12.64 12.26 14.07
N SER A 138 13.88 12.38 14.55
CA SER A 138 14.42 11.48 15.57
C SER A 138 13.76 11.71 16.94
N SER A 139 13.49 12.97 17.29
CA SER A 139 12.82 13.36 18.54
C SER A 139 12.01 14.64 18.32
N GLY A 140 10.99 14.84 19.15
CA GLY A 140 10.13 16.02 19.06
C GLY A 140 9.09 16.06 20.16
N THR A 141 8.25 17.11 20.12
CA THR A 141 7.12 17.18 21.04
C THR A 141 6.17 15.99 20.84
N VAL A 142 5.46 15.61 21.87
CA VAL A 142 4.46 14.50 21.80
C VAL A 142 3.50 14.67 20.62
N ARG A 143 3.14 15.92 20.28
CA ARG A 143 2.27 16.19 19.10
C ARG A 143 2.92 15.82 17.78
N GLN A 144 4.19 16.18 17.62
CA GLN A 144 4.96 15.89 16.39
C GLN A 144 5.20 14.40 16.24
N VAL A 145 5.65 13.74 17.31
CA VAL A 145 5.95 12.31 17.30
C VAL A 145 4.68 11.46 17.06
N VAL A 146 3.54 11.83 17.66
CA VAL A 146 2.26 11.17 17.36
C VAL A 146 1.83 11.37 15.91
N GLY A 147 2.08 12.55 15.32
CA GLY A 147 1.85 12.79 13.90
C GLY A 147 2.69 11.87 13.02
N TRP A 148 3.98 11.77 13.30
CA TRP A 148 4.90 10.89 12.57
C TRP A 148 4.60 9.40 12.76
N ALA A 149 4.25 8.98 13.97
CA ALA A 149 3.80 7.60 14.21
C ALA A 149 2.59 7.25 13.33
N GLY A 150 1.65 8.21 13.15
CA GLY A 150 0.52 8.06 12.24
C GLY A 150 0.93 7.90 10.77
N VAL A 151 1.89 8.71 10.29
CA VAL A 151 2.45 8.59 8.92
C VAL A 151 3.11 7.23 8.71
N LEU A 152 3.79 6.70 9.75
CA LEU A 152 4.44 5.39 9.74
C LEU A 152 3.48 4.22 10.03
N GLY A 153 2.15 4.44 9.96
CA GLY A 153 1.14 3.41 10.11
C GLY A 153 0.93 2.92 11.56
N ARG A 154 1.36 3.68 12.56
CA ARG A 154 1.15 3.39 13.99
C ARG A 154 0.09 4.31 14.58
N SER A 155 -1.02 3.73 15.04
CA SER A 155 -2.11 4.49 15.69
C SER A 155 -1.82 4.63 17.18
N VAL A 156 -1.45 5.84 17.61
CA VAL A 156 -1.22 6.16 19.03
C VAL A 156 -1.85 7.51 19.37
N THR A 157 -2.37 7.66 20.58
CA THR A 157 -2.93 8.93 21.05
C THR A 157 -1.90 9.70 21.90
N ARG A 158 -1.98 11.04 21.89
CA ARG A 158 -1.14 11.88 22.77
C ARG A 158 -1.28 11.47 24.23
N ARG A 159 -2.51 11.14 24.67
CA ARG A 159 -2.78 10.71 26.04
C ARG A 159 -2.05 9.41 26.39
N SER A 160 -1.95 8.48 25.46
CA SER A 160 -1.19 7.25 25.64
C SER A 160 0.28 7.52 25.83
N VAL A 161 0.88 8.38 24.97
CA VAL A 161 2.29 8.76 25.07
C VAL A 161 2.61 9.45 26.39
N TYR A 162 1.79 10.42 26.82
CA TYR A 162 1.97 11.06 28.14
C TYR A 162 1.91 10.06 29.29
N ARG A 163 0.97 9.09 29.24
CA ARG A 163 0.86 8.03 30.26
C ARG A 163 2.11 7.13 30.31
N TRP A 164 2.68 6.82 29.14
CA TRP A 164 3.91 6.04 29.07
C TRP A 164 5.11 6.79 29.65
N VAL A 165 5.19 8.10 29.41
CA VAL A 165 6.20 8.96 30.03
C VAL A 165 6.02 9.01 31.56
N GLU A 166 4.81 9.25 32.05
CA GLU A 166 4.48 9.29 33.48
C GLU A 166 4.81 7.99 34.22
N ARG A 167 4.68 6.85 33.52
CA ARG A 167 5.00 5.52 34.06
C ARG A 167 6.49 5.14 33.88
N GLY A 168 7.28 5.97 33.22
CA GLY A 168 8.67 5.67 32.90
C GLY A 168 8.85 4.58 31.86
N GLU A 169 7.81 4.24 31.09
CA GLU A 169 7.83 3.21 30.05
C GLU A 169 8.60 3.69 28.78
N ILE A 170 8.65 4.99 28.56
CA ILE A 170 9.45 5.63 27.51
C ILE A 170 10.23 6.82 28.10
N PRO A 171 11.48 7.05 27.66
CA PRO A 171 12.27 8.19 28.11
C PRO A 171 11.70 9.49 27.56
N ALA A 172 11.80 10.55 28.36
CA ALA A 172 11.41 11.88 27.94
C ALA A 172 12.36 12.93 28.55
N ARG A 173 12.47 14.08 27.87
CA ARG A 173 13.17 15.24 28.40
C ARG A 173 12.27 16.47 28.27
N LEU A 174 12.57 17.51 29.05
CA LEU A 174 11.92 18.80 28.89
C LEU A 174 12.80 19.70 28.01
N ASP A 175 12.19 20.42 27.09
CA ASP A 175 12.85 21.47 26.34
C ASP A 175 12.95 22.78 27.17
N VAL A 176 13.57 23.80 26.58
CA VAL A 176 13.71 25.12 27.21
C VAL A 176 12.35 25.80 27.52
N ASN A 177 11.28 25.36 26.89
CA ASN A 177 9.90 25.83 27.08
C ASN A 177 9.07 24.89 27.98
N GLN A 178 9.72 23.98 28.71
CA GLN A 178 9.10 22.96 29.55
C GLN A 178 8.15 22.00 28.79
N ARG A 179 8.36 21.82 27.50
CA ARG A 179 7.58 20.85 26.71
C ARG A 179 8.23 19.49 26.79
N VAL A 180 7.40 18.46 26.91
CA VAL A 180 7.87 17.07 26.90
C VAL A 180 8.32 16.70 25.49
N ILE A 181 9.58 16.33 25.37
CA ILE A 181 10.23 15.82 24.16
C ILE A 181 10.43 14.32 24.33
N VAL A 182 10.00 13.56 23.34
CA VAL A 182 10.14 12.10 23.26
C VAL A 182 10.81 11.70 21.96
N TRP A 183 11.40 10.51 21.91
CA TRP A 183 12.00 9.96 20.69
C TRP A 183 10.96 9.16 19.93
N LEU A 184 10.96 9.31 18.61
CA LEU A 184 10.04 8.60 17.72
C LEU A 184 10.24 7.09 17.82
N GLU A 185 11.48 6.64 17.86
CA GLU A 185 11.85 5.24 17.96
C GLU A 185 11.25 4.56 19.21
N ASP A 186 11.35 5.19 20.38
CA ASP A 186 10.79 4.65 21.63
C ASP A 186 9.27 4.53 21.57
N VAL A 187 8.61 5.51 20.96
CA VAL A 187 7.14 5.47 20.79
C VAL A 187 6.74 4.37 19.82
N LEU A 188 7.47 4.18 18.71
CA LEU A 188 7.20 3.10 17.75
C LEU A 188 7.43 1.74 18.37
N ALA A 189 8.54 1.54 19.08
CA ALA A 189 8.85 0.29 19.79
C ALA A 189 7.74 -0.07 20.78
N LYS A 190 7.24 0.90 21.54
CA LYS A 190 6.13 0.68 22.49
C LYS A 190 4.81 0.34 21.79
N CYS A 191 4.52 0.96 20.65
CA CYS A 191 3.37 0.60 19.83
C CYS A 191 3.44 -0.86 19.35
N ASP A 192 4.61 -1.31 18.92
CA ASP A 192 4.82 -2.67 18.43
C ASP A 192 4.72 -3.69 19.57
N GLU A 193 5.30 -3.40 20.73
CA GLU A 193 5.15 -4.23 21.94
C GLU A 193 3.68 -4.49 22.30
N LEU A 194 2.86 -3.44 22.31
CA LEU A 194 1.44 -3.55 22.60
C LEU A 194 0.68 -4.35 21.54
N ARG A 195 1.06 -4.22 20.26
CA ARG A 195 0.45 -4.98 19.18
C ARG A 195 0.76 -6.49 19.30
N PHE A 196 2.01 -6.84 19.61
CA PHE A 196 2.40 -8.22 19.84
C PHE A 196 1.69 -8.83 21.06
N SER A 197 1.53 -8.06 22.14
CA SER A 197 0.82 -8.51 23.34
C SER A 197 -0.66 -8.81 23.07
N GLN A 198 -1.31 -8.08 22.17
CA GLN A 198 -2.70 -8.32 21.77
C GLN A 198 -2.86 -9.58 20.91
N LEU A 199 -1.88 -9.85 20.02
CA LEU A 199 -1.89 -11.04 19.16
C LEU A 199 -1.63 -12.33 19.94
N SER A 200 -0.90 -12.26 21.05
CA SER A 200 -0.58 -13.42 21.90
C SER A 200 -1.71 -13.82 22.87
N GLN A 201 -2.80 -13.04 22.94
CA GLN A 201 -3.95 -13.30 23.81
C GLN A 201 -5.18 -13.85 23.06
N GLN A 202 -5.05 -14.06 21.75
CA GLN A 202 -6.07 -14.68 20.88
C GLN A 202 -5.69 -16.13 20.54
#